data_f2305bc96f266e549b2d6234ad26fed0
#
_entry.id   f2305bc96f266e549b2d6234ad26fed0
#
_cell.length_a   1.000
_cell.length_b   1.000
_cell.length_c   1.000
_cell.angle_alpha   90.00
_cell.angle_beta   90.00
_cell.angle_gamma   90.00
#
_symmetry.space_group_name_H-M   'P 1'
#
loop_
_entity.id
_entity.type
_entity.pdbx_description
1 polymer ?
#
loop_
_entity_poly.entity_id
_entity_poly.type
_entity_poly.pdbx_seq_one_letter_code
_entity_poly.pdbx_strand_id
1 'polypeptide(L)'
;MIRKICFITDRYPTPEYPMNTFLDQLVCQIADSGVECTVVAPYSRVLDAMKHNNYHPPVHYVKTTEKGNRISVYCPTIFALTGRKIGPLNFGKLYQRLFTNAVRHVLQENGTEMDVFYGHFITPAGIAAAEMGRLHGKPSFLAYGECYIEQDSCIFTLEDIRNRLADLCGVVAVSTKNRDELLTHRIADAEKIGVFPNAVNGSRFYKEDKKSARVKLGFNQDDFIVAFMGHFIDRKGVLRVSEALKKIDGIKSIFIGGGPQKPDCPGILFSGRLPHDQIVDYLNTADVFVLPTLAEGCCNAIVEAMACGLPVISSDLPFNDDILDETNSIRVDPENINEIRDAVRKLYEDREQKDRLAAGALETASGLTIELRATRILEFMEQQVLK
;
A
#
# COMPACT_ATOMS: atom_id res chain seq x y z
N MET A 1 -25.17 -4.57 11.40
CA MET A 1 -24.67 -5.00 10.06
C MET A 1 -24.59 -3.77 9.17
N ILE A 2 -23.41 -3.44 8.71
CA ILE A 2 -23.11 -2.31 7.82
C ILE A 2 -23.59 -2.66 6.41
N ARG A 3 -24.40 -1.81 5.80
CA ARG A 3 -24.94 -2.02 4.43
C ARG A 3 -24.38 -1.06 3.41
N LYS A 4 -23.95 0.14 3.83
CA LYS A 4 -23.48 1.20 2.95
C LYS A 4 -22.23 1.86 3.51
N ILE A 5 -21.15 1.87 2.76
CA ILE A 5 -19.88 2.50 3.14
C ILE A 5 -19.50 3.57 2.12
N CYS A 6 -19.16 4.77 2.63
CA CYS A 6 -18.49 5.80 1.85
C CYS A 6 -16.98 5.73 2.08
N PHE A 7 -16.23 5.35 1.06
CA PHE A 7 -14.76 5.40 1.04
C PHE A 7 -14.30 6.76 0.55
N ILE A 8 -13.48 7.42 1.33
CA ILE A 8 -12.92 8.73 1.01
C ILE A 8 -11.41 8.57 0.81
N THR A 9 -10.90 9.07 -0.31
CA THR A 9 -9.47 8.99 -0.65
C THR A 9 -9.05 10.20 -1.48
N ASP A 10 -7.76 10.52 -1.48
CA ASP A 10 -7.22 11.59 -2.33
C ASP A 10 -7.14 11.20 -3.82
N ARG A 11 -7.09 9.90 -4.11
CA ARG A 11 -7.09 9.33 -5.47
C ARG A 11 -7.69 7.94 -5.50
N TYR A 12 -8.42 7.66 -6.56
CA TYR A 12 -8.91 6.32 -6.86
C TYR A 12 -8.38 5.90 -8.23
N PRO A 13 -7.92 4.65 -8.43
CA PRO A 13 -7.24 4.26 -9.64
C PRO A 13 -8.15 4.32 -10.88
N THR A 14 -7.56 4.74 -11.99
CA THR A 14 -8.13 4.60 -13.34
C THR A 14 -7.20 3.72 -14.18
N PRO A 15 -7.65 3.22 -15.36
CA PRO A 15 -6.78 2.46 -16.24
C PRO A 15 -5.48 3.21 -16.60
N GLU A 16 -5.56 4.53 -16.79
CA GLU A 16 -4.44 5.38 -17.16
C GLU A 16 -3.58 5.78 -15.95
N TYR A 17 -4.12 5.67 -14.72
CA TYR A 17 -3.45 6.09 -13.48
C TYR A 17 -3.66 5.06 -12.37
N PRO A 18 -2.92 3.96 -12.35
CA PRO A 18 -3.14 2.82 -11.46
C PRO A 18 -2.54 3.03 -10.04
N MET A 19 -2.72 4.21 -9.44
CA MET A 19 -2.33 4.45 -8.06
C MET A 19 -3.43 4.02 -7.08
N ASN A 20 -3.04 3.60 -5.87
CA ASN A 20 -3.94 3.13 -4.81
C ASN A 20 -4.75 1.88 -5.21
N THR A 21 -4.20 1.01 -6.05
CA THR A 21 -4.85 -0.24 -6.46
C THR A 21 -5.21 -1.15 -5.29
N PHE A 22 -4.45 -1.10 -4.20
CA PHE A 22 -4.74 -1.84 -2.98
C PHE A 22 -6.05 -1.39 -2.29
N LEU A 23 -6.38 -0.09 -2.35
CA LEU A 23 -7.67 0.41 -1.86
C LEU A 23 -8.81 -0.05 -2.78
N ASP A 24 -8.61 0.02 -4.07
CA ASP A 24 -9.57 -0.46 -5.06
C ASP A 24 -9.90 -1.95 -4.86
N GLN A 25 -8.88 -2.78 -4.64
CA GLN A 25 -9.07 -4.19 -4.34
C GLN A 25 -9.88 -4.41 -3.07
N LEU A 26 -9.59 -3.65 -2.00
CA LEU A 26 -10.36 -3.70 -0.76
C LEU A 26 -11.83 -3.31 -0.97
N VAL A 27 -12.08 -2.20 -1.67
CA VAL A 27 -13.44 -1.72 -1.97
C VAL A 27 -14.21 -2.76 -2.81
N CYS A 28 -13.56 -3.36 -3.82
CA CYS A 28 -14.17 -4.40 -4.63
C CYS A 28 -14.57 -5.63 -3.78
N GLN A 29 -13.67 -6.10 -2.90
CA GLN A 29 -13.98 -7.25 -2.05
C GLN A 29 -15.09 -6.96 -1.03
N ILE A 30 -15.13 -5.76 -0.47
CA ILE A 30 -16.23 -5.34 0.42
C ILE A 30 -17.54 -5.24 -0.37
N ALA A 31 -17.53 -4.71 -1.59
CA ALA A 31 -18.71 -4.69 -2.46
C ALA A 31 -19.18 -6.12 -2.81
N ASP A 32 -18.23 -7.03 -3.04
CA ASP A 32 -18.51 -8.45 -3.36
C ASP A 32 -19.04 -9.25 -2.15
N SER A 33 -18.91 -8.72 -0.94
CA SER A 33 -19.57 -9.26 0.26
C SER A 33 -21.02 -8.75 0.46
N GLY A 34 -21.55 -7.95 -0.48
CA GLY A 34 -22.92 -7.45 -0.47
C GLY A 34 -23.12 -6.07 0.17
N VAL A 35 -22.03 -5.35 0.44
CA VAL A 35 -22.08 -3.98 0.95
C VAL A 35 -22.11 -2.99 -0.21
N GLU A 36 -23.03 -2.03 -0.19
CA GLU A 36 -23.07 -0.93 -1.15
C GLU A 36 -21.90 0.03 -0.91
N CYS A 37 -21.00 0.13 -1.88
CA CYS A 37 -19.80 0.94 -1.77
C CYS A 37 -19.91 2.20 -2.64
N THR A 38 -19.66 3.36 -2.03
CA THR A 38 -19.47 4.63 -2.71
C THR A 38 -18.05 5.13 -2.45
N VAL A 39 -17.37 5.58 -3.49
CA VAL A 39 -16.03 6.18 -3.38
C VAL A 39 -16.14 7.66 -3.71
N VAL A 40 -15.54 8.51 -2.87
CA VAL A 40 -15.41 9.94 -3.13
C VAL A 40 -13.93 10.31 -3.10
N ALA A 41 -13.40 10.75 -4.24
CA ALA A 41 -11.99 11.04 -4.45
C ALA A 41 -11.77 12.46 -5.05
N PRO A 42 -11.92 13.52 -4.27
CA PRO A 42 -11.68 14.88 -4.73
C PRO A 42 -10.23 15.08 -5.16
N TYR A 43 -9.99 15.77 -6.29
CA TYR A 43 -8.64 16.05 -6.76
C TYR A 43 -8.51 17.46 -7.37
N SER A 44 -7.29 17.98 -7.46
CA SER A 44 -7.02 19.28 -8.09
C SER A 44 -6.35 19.11 -9.44
N ARG A 45 -7.06 19.47 -10.53
CA ARG A 45 -6.50 19.50 -11.89
C ARG A 45 -5.26 20.38 -11.99
N VAL A 46 -5.28 21.53 -11.30
CA VAL A 46 -4.15 22.47 -11.34
C VAL A 46 -2.92 21.87 -10.68
N LEU A 47 -3.09 21.26 -9.50
CA LEU A 47 -1.99 20.61 -8.78
C LEU A 47 -1.44 19.41 -9.56
N ASP A 48 -2.30 18.64 -10.22
CA ASP A 48 -1.88 17.52 -11.06
C ASP A 48 -1.14 17.97 -12.31
N ALA A 49 -1.63 19.00 -12.99
CA ALA A 49 -0.92 19.59 -14.13
C ALA A 49 0.47 20.12 -13.73
N MET A 50 0.60 20.80 -12.58
CA MET A 50 1.89 21.29 -12.07
C MET A 50 2.87 20.15 -11.72
N LYS A 51 2.36 18.97 -11.35
CA LYS A 51 3.16 17.77 -11.04
C LYS A 51 3.35 16.86 -12.25
N HIS A 52 2.90 17.28 -13.44
CA HIS A 52 2.89 16.45 -14.67
C HIS A 52 2.17 15.11 -14.49
N ASN A 53 1.12 15.10 -13.68
CA ASN A 53 0.26 13.94 -13.51
C ASN A 53 -0.89 13.95 -14.53
N ASN A 54 -1.11 12.83 -15.21
CA ASN A 54 -2.22 12.67 -16.17
C ASN A 54 -3.48 12.10 -15.48
N TYR A 55 -3.76 12.51 -14.25
CA TYR A 55 -4.95 12.06 -13.53
C TYR A 55 -6.15 12.92 -13.89
N HIS A 56 -7.02 12.41 -14.76
CA HIS A 56 -8.22 13.10 -15.25
C HIS A 56 -9.44 12.17 -15.26
N PRO A 57 -9.88 11.66 -14.10
CA PRO A 57 -11.03 10.77 -14.03
C PRO A 57 -12.31 11.52 -14.40
N PRO A 58 -13.36 10.80 -14.90
CA PRO A 58 -14.71 11.35 -14.97
C PRO A 58 -15.17 11.84 -13.60
N VAL A 59 -16.01 12.89 -13.56
CA VAL A 59 -16.56 13.44 -12.29
C VAL A 59 -17.35 12.38 -11.54
N HIS A 60 -18.07 11.53 -12.27
CA HIS A 60 -18.79 10.38 -11.76
C HIS A 60 -18.73 9.22 -12.77
N TYR A 61 -18.52 8.01 -12.27
CA TYR A 61 -18.65 6.78 -13.03
C TYR A 61 -19.04 5.61 -12.13
N VAL A 62 -19.52 4.55 -12.72
CA VAL A 62 -19.83 3.30 -12.03
C VAL A 62 -18.78 2.26 -12.44
N LYS A 63 -18.08 1.74 -11.44
CA LYS A 63 -17.20 0.59 -11.62
C LYS A 63 -17.97 -0.69 -11.28
N THR A 64 -17.72 -1.75 -12.03
CA THR A 64 -18.29 -3.07 -11.75
C THR A 64 -17.17 -4.01 -11.30
N THR A 65 -17.39 -4.75 -10.22
CA THR A 65 -16.45 -5.77 -9.73
C THR A 65 -16.46 -7.00 -10.65
N GLU A 66 -15.54 -7.92 -10.48
CA GLU A 66 -15.51 -9.19 -11.23
C GLU A 66 -16.77 -10.04 -10.98
N LYS A 67 -17.41 -9.92 -9.80
CA LYS A 67 -18.67 -10.60 -9.47
C LYS A 67 -19.94 -9.83 -9.90
N GLY A 68 -19.78 -8.68 -10.58
CA GLY A 68 -20.89 -7.90 -11.11
C GLY A 68 -21.47 -6.85 -10.15
N ASN A 69 -20.89 -6.65 -8.97
CA ASN A 69 -21.35 -5.63 -8.01
C ASN A 69 -20.92 -4.23 -8.44
N ARG A 70 -21.77 -3.24 -8.19
CA ARG A 70 -21.58 -1.87 -8.66
C ARG A 70 -21.00 -0.99 -7.54
N ILE A 71 -20.00 -0.20 -7.88
CA ILE A 71 -19.37 0.80 -7.01
C ILE A 71 -19.54 2.16 -7.67
N SER A 72 -20.19 3.11 -6.99
CA SER A 72 -20.32 4.49 -7.46
C SER A 72 -19.06 5.27 -7.09
N VAL A 73 -18.37 5.84 -8.08
CA VAL A 73 -17.12 6.61 -7.88
C VAL A 73 -17.34 8.05 -8.29
N TYR A 74 -17.12 8.97 -7.35
CA TYR A 74 -17.22 10.42 -7.55
C TYR A 74 -15.84 11.04 -7.42
N CYS A 75 -15.40 11.76 -8.45
CA CYS A 75 -14.11 12.45 -8.48
C CYS A 75 -14.32 13.95 -8.71
N PRO A 76 -14.88 14.69 -7.73
CA PRO A 76 -15.12 16.12 -7.88
C PRO A 76 -13.79 16.88 -7.96
N THR A 77 -13.74 17.91 -8.80
CA THR A 77 -12.55 18.76 -8.92
C THR A 77 -12.58 19.88 -7.88
N ILE A 78 -11.44 20.13 -7.26
CA ILE A 78 -11.21 21.26 -6.38
C ILE A 78 -10.13 22.17 -6.97
N PHE A 79 -10.21 23.46 -6.64
CA PHE A 79 -9.18 24.42 -7.05
C PHE A 79 -8.15 24.58 -5.95
N ALA A 80 -6.96 24.00 -6.14
CA ALA A 80 -5.85 24.14 -5.22
C ALA A 80 -4.52 24.15 -6.00
N LEU A 81 -3.63 25.08 -5.63
CA LEU A 81 -2.30 25.22 -6.22
C LEU A 81 -1.25 24.38 -5.49
N THR A 82 -1.46 24.12 -4.22
CA THR A 82 -0.57 23.32 -3.39
C THR A 82 -1.31 22.79 -2.16
N GLY A 83 -0.90 21.63 -1.66
CA GLY A 83 -1.32 21.06 -0.37
C GLY A 83 -0.29 21.25 0.74
N ARG A 84 0.71 22.14 0.55
CA ARG A 84 1.83 22.30 1.48
C ARG A 84 1.81 23.65 2.19
N LYS A 85 2.61 23.77 3.24
CA LYS A 85 2.93 25.04 3.88
C LYS A 85 4.00 25.75 3.05
N ILE A 86 3.80 27.06 2.76
CA ILE A 86 4.75 27.92 2.06
C ILE A 86 4.99 29.17 2.92
N GLY A 87 6.16 29.25 3.54
CA GLY A 87 6.46 30.32 4.51
C GLY A 87 5.44 30.30 5.66
N PRO A 88 4.84 31.46 6.02
CA PRO A 88 3.83 31.54 7.08
C PRO A 88 2.44 31.03 6.63
N LEU A 89 2.21 30.85 5.33
CA LEU A 89 0.92 30.47 4.77
C LEU A 89 0.76 28.94 4.72
N ASN A 90 -0.29 28.42 5.35
CA ASN A 90 -0.58 27.00 5.38
C ASN A 90 -1.69 26.66 4.36
N PHE A 91 -1.29 26.47 3.10
CA PHE A 91 -2.20 26.05 2.04
C PHE A 91 -2.72 24.62 2.22
N GLY A 92 -2.05 23.78 2.99
CA GLY A 92 -2.52 22.44 3.33
C GLY A 92 -3.83 22.47 4.12
N LYS A 93 -3.99 23.41 5.06
CA LYS A 93 -5.27 23.61 5.77
C LYS A 93 -6.38 24.05 4.83
N LEU A 94 -6.08 24.91 3.85
CA LEU A 94 -7.04 25.30 2.81
C LEU A 94 -7.40 24.11 1.91
N TYR A 95 -6.40 23.34 1.48
CA TYR A 95 -6.62 22.14 0.69
C TYR A 95 -7.54 21.15 1.41
N GLN A 96 -7.27 20.88 2.70
CA GLN A 96 -8.12 20.03 3.54
C GLN A 96 -9.57 20.52 3.56
N ARG A 97 -9.78 21.82 3.76
CA ARG A 97 -11.13 22.42 3.78
C ARG A 97 -11.85 22.26 2.44
N LEU A 98 -11.16 22.54 1.33
CA LEU A 98 -11.73 22.39 -0.01
C LEU A 98 -12.07 20.91 -0.30
N PHE A 99 -11.19 20.01 0.08
CA PHE A 99 -11.37 18.57 -0.06
C PHE A 99 -12.61 18.08 0.72
N THR A 100 -12.69 18.42 2.01
CA THR A 100 -13.83 18.03 2.86
C THR A 100 -15.15 18.62 2.36
N ASN A 101 -15.14 19.88 1.89
CA ASN A 101 -16.35 20.51 1.31
C ASN A 101 -16.78 19.81 0.03
N ALA A 102 -15.86 19.37 -0.82
CA ALA A 102 -16.20 18.62 -2.03
C ALA A 102 -16.83 17.24 -1.69
N VAL A 103 -16.31 16.55 -0.67
CA VAL A 103 -16.94 15.32 -0.17
C VAL A 103 -18.36 15.58 0.32
N ARG A 104 -18.55 16.61 1.16
CA ARG A 104 -19.87 17.01 1.67
C ARG A 104 -20.86 17.31 0.55
N HIS A 105 -20.44 18.07 -0.45
CA HIS A 105 -21.28 18.45 -1.60
C HIS A 105 -21.75 17.22 -2.40
N VAL A 106 -20.85 16.29 -2.70
CA VAL A 106 -21.20 15.02 -3.37
C VAL A 106 -22.28 14.26 -2.60
N LEU A 107 -22.13 14.13 -1.28
CA LEU A 107 -23.09 13.40 -0.45
C LEU A 107 -24.47 14.09 -0.40
N GLN A 108 -24.49 15.42 -0.32
CA GLN A 108 -25.73 16.22 -0.28
C GLN A 108 -26.48 16.17 -1.62
N GLU A 109 -25.79 16.37 -2.75
CA GLU A 109 -26.42 16.37 -4.07
C GLU A 109 -27.00 15.02 -4.48
N ASN A 110 -26.36 13.93 -4.04
CA ASN A 110 -26.81 12.59 -4.42
C ASN A 110 -27.78 11.97 -3.41
N GLY A 111 -28.13 12.69 -2.33
CA GLY A 111 -29.07 12.22 -1.31
C GLY A 111 -28.66 10.90 -0.67
N THR A 112 -27.34 10.63 -0.60
CA THR A 112 -26.83 9.31 -0.26
C THR A 112 -26.69 9.20 1.27
N GLU A 113 -27.58 8.40 1.89
CA GLU A 113 -27.39 8.02 3.29
C GLU A 113 -26.37 6.88 3.37
N MET A 114 -25.33 7.10 4.18
CA MET A 114 -24.28 6.13 4.47
C MET A 114 -24.40 5.63 5.90
N ASP A 115 -24.06 4.36 6.10
CA ASP A 115 -23.97 3.80 7.46
C ASP A 115 -22.62 4.12 8.09
N VAL A 116 -21.55 4.19 7.27
CA VAL A 116 -20.16 4.37 7.71
C VAL A 116 -19.38 5.22 6.73
N PHE A 117 -18.49 6.05 7.26
CA PHE A 117 -17.46 6.78 6.51
C PHE A 117 -16.08 6.17 6.78
N TYR A 118 -15.31 5.88 5.71
CA TYR A 118 -13.98 5.28 5.79
C TYR A 118 -12.98 6.15 5.04
N GLY A 119 -12.06 6.77 5.77
CA GLY A 119 -11.00 7.63 5.19
C GLY A 119 -9.69 6.89 5.03
N HIS A 120 -9.09 6.98 3.85
CA HIS A 120 -7.82 6.34 3.58
C HIS A 120 -6.66 7.33 3.73
N PHE A 121 -5.77 7.08 4.71
CA PHE A 121 -4.75 7.96 5.26
C PHE A 121 -5.30 9.13 6.09
N ILE A 122 -4.46 9.72 6.96
CA ILE A 122 -4.88 10.78 7.88
C ILE A 122 -5.34 12.01 7.10
N THR A 123 -4.48 12.54 6.23
CA THR A 123 -4.79 13.73 5.44
C THR A 123 -4.80 13.43 3.93
N PRO A 124 -5.79 13.93 3.19
CA PRO A 124 -6.95 14.69 3.64
C PRO A 124 -8.15 13.81 4.01
N ALA A 125 -8.14 12.52 3.68
CA ALA A 125 -9.30 11.66 3.63
C ALA A 125 -9.80 11.23 5.01
N GLY A 126 -8.92 10.87 5.94
CA GLY A 126 -9.28 10.47 7.30
C GLY A 126 -9.94 11.60 8.07
N ILE A 127 -9.37 12.82 7.99
CA ILE A 127 -9.99 14.01 8.57
C ILE A 127 -11.36 14.29 7.94
N ALA A 128 -11.50 14.12 6.61
CA ALA A 128 -12.78 14.29 5.95
C ALA A 128 -13.81 13.25 6.39
N ALA A 129 -13.41 11.98 6.54
CA ALA A 129 -14.28 10.91 7.03
C ALA A 129 -14.77 11.18 8.45
N ALA A 130 -13.88 11.60 9.36
CA ALA A 130 -14.24 11.97 10.72
C ALA A 130 -15.24 13.17 10.75
N GLU A 131 -15.03 14.17 9.89
CA GLU A 131 -15.92 15.31 9.78
C GLU A 131 -17.30 14.92 9.20
N MET A 132 -17.34 14.03 8.21
CA MET A 132 -18.61 13.50 7.69
C MET A 132 -19.34 12.65 8.74
N GLY A 133 -18.61 11.82 9.48
CA GLY A 133 -19.18 11.07 10.61
C GLY A 133 -19.88 11.97 11.62
N ARG A 134 -19.21 13.04 12.07
CA ARG A 134 -19.82 14.04 12.98
C ARG A 134 -21.02 14.73 12.38
N LEU A 135 -20.92 15.17 11.13
CA LEU A 135 -21.99 15.91 10.45
C LEU A 135 -23.27 15.09 10.29
N HIS A 136 -23.13 13.79 10.00
CA HIS A 136 -24.25 12.90 9.74
C HIS A 136 -24.65 12.02 10.94
N GLY A 137 -23.95 12.13 12.08
CA GLY A 137 -24.17 11.28 13.25
C GLY A 137 -23.93 9.79 12.94
N LYS A 138 -22.92 9.48 12.13
CA LYS A 138 -22.60 8.13 11.68
C LYS A 138 -21.17 7.74 12.08
N PRO A 139 -20.89 6.45 12.29
CA PRO A 139 -19.54 5.96 12.57
C PRO A 139 -18.56 6.34 11.47
N SER A 140 -17.34 6.66 11.86
CA SER A 140 -16.25 6.92 10.94
C SER A 140 -14.99 6.14 11.31
N PHE A 141 -14.24 5.71 10.29
CA PHE A 141 -13.03 4.92 10.41
C PHE A 141 -11.88 5.55 9.62
N LEU A 142 -10.68 5.30 10.09
CA LEU A 142 -9.43 5.68 9.45
C LEU A 142 -8.64 4.44 9.04
N ALA A 143 -8.17 4.36 7.79
CA ALA A 143 -7.07 3.47 7.43
C ALA A 143 -5.74 4.19 7.62
N TYR A 144 -4.87 3.62 8.44
CA TYR A 144 -3.55 4.17 8.72
C TYR A 144 -2.45 3.22 8.24
N GLY A 145 -1.71 3.65 7.22
CA GLY A 145 -0.65 2.88 6.59
C GLY A 145 0.53 3.75 6.12
N GLU A 146 0.65 4.96 6.66
CA GLU A 146 1.75 5.89 6.40
C GLU A 146 3.07 5.37 6.95
N CYS A 147 4.18 5.82 6.34
CA CYS A 147 5.51 5.51 6.85
C CYS A 147 5.76 6.17 8.22
N TYR A 148 5.29 7.40 8.38
CA TYR A 148 5.43 8.22 9.58
C TYR A 148 4.28 9.21 9.72
N ILE A 149 3.75 9.39 10.93
CA ILE A 149 2.69 10.37 11.23
C ILE A 149 3.18 11.83 11.09
N GLU A 150 4.48 12.07 11.23
CA GLU A 150 5.07 13.40 11.09
C GLU A 150 4.93 13.97 9.68
N GLN A 151 4.68 13.15 8.66
CA GLN A 151 4.38 13.65 7.30
C GLN A 151 3.14 14.52 7.28
N ASP A 152 2.13 14.18 8.06
CA ASP A 152 0.90 14.96 8.21
C ASP A 152 1.07 16.14 9.17
N SER A 153 1.98 16.05 10.13
CA SER A 153 2.28 17.14 11.08
C SER A 153 2.92 18.37 10.41
N CYS A 154 3.38 18.27 9.18
CA CYS A 154 3.79 19.44 8.38
C CYS A 154 2.62 20.38 8.07
N ILE A 155 1.38 19.87 8.02
CA ILE A 155 0.17 20.64 7.73
C ILE A 155 -0.59 20.98 9.01
N PHE A 156 -0.73 19.98 9.89
CA PHE A 156 -1.43 20.04 11.16
C PHE A 156 -0.48 19.71 12.29
N THR A 157 -0.67 20.31 13.47
CA THR A 157 0.01 19.85 14.67
C THR A 157 -0.56 18.48 15.09
N LEU A 158 0.19 17.70 15.87
CA LEU A 158 -0.33 16.45 16.43
C LEU A 158 -1.60 16.66 17.28
N GLU A 159 -1.70 17.80 17.95
CA GLU A 159 -2.90 18.20 18.69
C GLU A 159 -4.08 18.48 17.74
N ASP A 160 -3.86 19.21 16.64
CA ASP A 160 -4.87 19.40 15.59
C ASP A 160 -5.37 18.06 15.05
N ILE A 161 -4.46 17.10 14.78
CA ILE A 161 -4.80 15.77 14.27
C ILE A 161 -5.63 15.00 15.31
N ARG A 162 -5.19 14.95 16.58
CA ARG A 162 -5.95 14.31 17.67
C ARG A 162 -7.36 14.85 17.79
N ASN A 163 -7.50 16.16 17.84
CA ASN A 163 -8.81 16.81 18.00
C ASN A 163 -9.75 16.55 16.80
N ARG A 164 -9.18 16.44 15.60
CA ARG A 164 -9.97 16.17 14.38
C ARG A 164 -10.40 14.71 14.27
N LEU A 165 -9.63 13.80 14.83
CA LEU A 165 -9.85 12.36 14.78
C LEU A 165 -10.47 11.79 16.07
N ALA A 166 -10.78 12.62 17.08
CA ALA A 166 -11.23 12.18 18.40
C ALA A 166 -12.50 11.31 18.37
N ASP A 167 -13.41 11.58 17.42
CA ASP A 167 -14.70 10.89 17.30
C ASP A 167 -14.65 9.67 16.35
N LEU A 168 -13.45 9.23 15.93
CA LEU A 168 -13.34 8.00 15.17
C LEU A 168 -13.84 6.81 15.97
N CYS A 169 -14.68 6.00 15.32
CA CYS A 169 -15.16 4.74 15.85
C CYS A 169 -14.04 3.69 15.88
N GLY A 170 -13.15 3.71 14.89
CA GLY A 170 -12.01 2.82 14.87
C GLY A 170 -10.94 3.20 13.83
N VAL A 171 -9.76 2.57 13.98
CA VAL A 171 -8.62 2.72 13.07
C VAL A 171 -8.17 1.35 12.56
N VAL A 172 -8.02 1.23 11.26
CA VAL A 172 -7.49 0.08 10.54
C VAL A 172 -6.00 0.35 10.28
N ALA A 173 -5.14 -0.11 11.17
CA ALA A 173 -3.69 -0.01 11.02
C ALA A 173 -3.17 -1.15 10.14
N VAL A 174 -2.12 -0.89 9.32
CA VAL A 174 -1.55 -1.92 8.44
C VAL A 174 -0.40 -2.70 9.08
N SER A 175 0.04 -2.31 10.27
CA SER A 175 1.07 -3.02 11.03
C SER A 175 1.00 -2.70 12.52
N THR A 176 1.61 -3.55 13.32
CA THR A 176 1.82 -3.31 14.76
C THR A 176 2.62 -2.03 14.99
N LYS A 177 3.63 -1.75 14.15
CA LYS A 177 4.37 -0.47 14.16
C LYS A 177 3.43 0.73 14.01
N ASN A 178 2.50 0.69 13.08
CA ASN A 178 1.52 1.76 12.89
C ASN A 178 0.56 1.89 14.09
N ARG A 179 0.12 0.78 14.68
CA ARG A 179 -0.67 0.81 15.92
C ARG A 179 0.10 1.51 17.05
N ASP A 180 1.34 1.13 17.27
CA ASP A 180 2.17 1.65 18.36
C ASP A 180 2.49 3.14 18.17
N GLU A 181 2.63 3.59 16.92
CA GLU A 181 2.77 5.00 16.57
C GLU A 181 1.50 5.80 16.91
N LEU A 182 0.31 5.28 16.57
CA LEU A 182 -0.96 5.90 16.93
C LEU A 182 -1.15 6.02 18.45
N LEU A 183 -0.76 4.97 19.20
CA LEU A 183 -0.81 4.96 20.66
C LEU A 183 0.19 5.96 21.26
N THR A 184 1.43 5.97 20.78
CA THR A 184 2.48 6.89 21.24
C THR A 184 2.05 8.35 21.07
N HIS A 185 1.44 8.66 19.96
CA HIS A 185 0.95 10.01 19.66
C HIS A 185 -0.47 10.26 20.18
N ARG A 186 -1.08 9.32 20.88
CA ARG A 186 -2.45 9.43 21.45
C ARG A 186 -3.50 9.84 20.43
N ILE A 187 -3.44 9.25 19.23
CA ILE A 187 -4.40 9.53 18.15
C ILE A 187 -5.68 8.71 18.34
N ALA A 188 -5.55 7.49 18.84
CA ALA A 188 -6.67 6.63 19.17
C ALA A 188 -6.31 5.72 20.37
N ASP A 189 -7.33 5.25 21.07
CA ASP A 189 -7.19 4.29 22.16
C ASP A 189 -6.98 2.87 21.60
N ALA A 190 -6.34 2.00 22.38
CA ALA A 190 -5.95 0.66 21.93
C ALA A 190 -7.14 -0.19 21.44
N GLU A 191 -8.29 -0.10 22.14
CA GLU A 191 -9.49 -0.83 21.79
C GLU A 191 -10.16 -0.38 20.48
N LYS A 192 -9.79 0.79 19.97
CA LYS A 192 -10.23 1.33 18.68
C LYS A 192 -9.31 0.96 17.52
N ILE A 193 -8.15 0.34 17.76
CA ILE A 193 -7.17 0.06 16.72
C ILE A 193 -7.14 -1.44 16.41
N GLY A 194 -7.48 -1.81 15.17
CA GLY A 194 -7.27 -3.14 14.63
C GLY A 194 -6.05 -3.15 13.70
N VAL A 195 -5.23 -4.21 13.76
CA VAL A 195 -4.07 -4.41 12.87
C VAL A 195 -4.44 -5.40 11.77
N PHE A 196 -4.32 -4.94 10.52
CA PHE A 196 -4.66 -5.70 9.32
C PHE A 196 -3.57 -5.47 8.28
N PRO A 197 -2.54 -6.32 8.22
CA PRO A 197 -1.47 -6.20 7.24
C PRO A 197 -2.00 -6.10 5.80
N ASN A 198 -1.22 -5.47 4.94
CA ASN A 198 -1.56 -5.43 3.53
C ASN A 198 -1.66 -6.85 2.97
N ALA A 199 -2.45 -7.00 1.92
CA ALA A 199 -2.83 -8.28 1.37
C ALA A 199 -2.64 -8.30 -0.14
N VAL A 200 -2.56 -9.50 -0.68
CA VAL A 200 -2.37 -9.74 -2.11
C VAL A 200 -3.67 -10.25 -2.74
N ASN A 201 -3.89 -9.88 -3.98
CA ASN A 201 -4.90 -10.52 -4.83
C ASN A 201 -4.31 -11.79 -5.44
N GLY A 202 -4.75 -12.95 -4.98
CA GLY A 202 -4.29 -14.27 -5.43
C GLY A 202 -4.60 -14.59 -6.90
N SER A 203 -5.53 -13.87 -7.56
CA SER A 203 -5.74 -13.99 -9.00
C SER A 203 -4.70 -13.25 -9.84
N ARG A 204 -3.93 -12.35 -9.21
CA ARG A 204 -2.91 -11.53 -9.90
C ARG A 204 -1.49 -11.94 -9.55
N PHE A 205 -1.24 -12.30 -8.29
CA PHE A 205 0.05 -12.74 -7.81
C PHE A 205 -0.06 -14.14 -7.25
N TYR A 206 0.57 -15.07 -7.91
CA TYR A 206 0.56 -16.49 -7.58
C TYR A 206 1.83 -17.15 -8.09
N LYS A 207 2.16 -18.29 -7.52
CA LYS A 207 3.32 -19.06 -7.93
C LYS A 207 3.07 -19.80 -9.23
N GLU A 208 3.96 -19.60 -10.21
CA GLU A 208 4.01 -20.34 -11.46
C GLU A 208 5.25 -21.26 -11.51
N ASP A 209 5.29 -22.11 -12.52
CA ASP A 209 6.50 -22.88 -12.80
C ASP A 209 7.63 -21.96 -13.30
N LYS A 210 8.70 -21.88 -12.51
CA LYS A 210 9.84 -20.99 -12.78
C LYS A 210 10.46 -21.24 -14.16
N LYS A 211 10.53 -22.50 -14.61
CA LYS A 211 11.09 -22.82 -15.92
C LYS A 211 10.26 -22.23 -17.04
N SER A 212 8.95 -22.35 -16.94
CA SER A 212 8.01 -21.77 -17.91
C SER A 212 8.08 -20.25 -17.92
N ALA A 213 8.14 -19.60 -16.74
CA ALA A 213 8.27 -18.15 -16.63
C ALA A 213 9.58 -17.66 -17.27
N ARG A 214 10.70 -18.36 -17.06
CA ARG A 214 12.00 -18.02 -17.68
C ARG A 214 12.00 -18.18 -19.20
N VAL A 215 11.38 -19.24 -19.71
CA VAL A 215 11.22 -19.43 -21.16
C VAL A 215 10.42 -18.28 -21.78
N LYS A 216 9.32 -17.88 -21.12
CA LYS A 216 8.46 -16.77 -21.57
C LYS A 216 9.23 -15.45 -21.70
N LEU A 217 10.17 -15.17 -20.79
CA LEU A 217 10.96 -13.93 -20.79
C LEU A 217 12.34 -14.07 -21.46
N GLY A 218 12.70 -15.25 -21.96
CA GLY A 218 14.00 -15.51 -22.59
C GLY A 218 15.18 -15.53 -21.63
N PHE A 219 14.95 -15.85 -20.33
CA PHE A 219 15.99 -15.93 -19.32
C PHE A 219 16.59 -17.34 -19.25
N ASN A 220 17.87 -17.41 -18.87
CA ASN A 220 18.56 -18.70 -18.75
C ASN A 220 18.01 -19.50 -17.55
N GLN A 221 17.86 -20.80 -17.75
CA GLN A 221 17.31 -21.71 -16.74
C GLN A 221 18.21 -21.90 -15.52
N ASP A 222 19.52 -21.77 -15.70
CA ASP A 222 20.54 -22.04 -14.67
C ASP A 222 20.96 -20.77 -13.90
N ASP A 223 20.47 -19.58 -14.30
CA ASP A 223 20.79 -18.33 -13.62
C ASP A 223 20.17 -18.29 -12.22
N PHE A 224 20.91 -17.74 -11.25
CA PHE A 224 20.33 -17.29 -9.97
C PHE A 224 19.92 -15.83 -10.12
N ILE A 225 18.62 -15.56 -9.95
CA ILE A 225 18.02 -14.25 -10.23
C ILE A 225 17.52 -13.61 -8.94
N VAL A 226 18.04 -12.40 -8.64
CA VAL A 226 17.60 -11.55 -7.54
C VAL A 226 16.56 -10.56 -8.06
N ALA A 227 15.39 -10.50 -7.44
CA ALA A 227 14.35 -9.52 -7.75
C ALA A 227 14.31 -8.37 -6.74
N PHE A 228 14.22 -7.15 -7.24
CA PHE A 228 13.89 -5.94 -6.48
C PHE A 228 12.66 -5.29 -7.10
N MET A 229 11.70 -4.84 -6.26
CA MET A 229 10.54 -4.09 -6.72
C MET A 229 10.25 -2.91 -5.82
N GLY A 230 10.22 -1.69 -6.40
CA GLY A 230 9.93 -0.46 -5.67
C GLY A 230 10.36 0.80 -6.41
N HIS A 231 10.09 1.95 -5.80
CA HIS A 231 10.64 3.21 -6.31
C HIS A 231 12.18 3.22 -6.22
N PHE A 232 12.84 3.73 -7.26
CA PHE A 232 14.30 3.85 -7.32
C PHE A 232 14.75 5.12 -6.57
N ILE A 233 14.61 5.07 -5.25
CA ILE A 233 14.96 6.12 -4.28
C ILE A 233 15.71 5.51 -3.10
N ASP A 234 16.45 6.33 -2.36
CA ASP A 234 17.27 5.87 -1.25
C ASP A 234 16.49 5.10 -0.18
N ARG A 235 15.30 5.60 0.19
CA ARG A 235 14.44 4.91 1.17
C ARG A 235 14.18 3.44 0.81
N LYS A 236 14.05 3.09 -0.47
CA LYS A 236 13.80 1.71 -0.94
C LYS A 236 15.07 0.87 -1.07
N GLY A 237 16.25 1.49 -1.10
CA GLY A 237 17.53 0.77 -1.07
C GLY A 237 18.00 0.19 -2.40
N VAL A 238 17.51 0.69 -3.54
CA VAL A 238 17.87 0.14 -4.86
C VAL A 238 19.38 0.16 -5.12
N LEU A 239 20.09 1.23 -4.73
CA LEU A 239 21.54 1.31 -4.87
C LEU A 239 22.27 0.41 -3.87
N ARG A 240 21.74 0.25 -2.65
CA ARG A 240 22.33 -0.68 -1.66
C ARG A 240 22.27 -2.13 -2.14
N VAL A 241 21.16 -2.54 -2.77
CA VAL A 241 21.06 -3.85 -3.43
C VAL A 241 22.04 -3.93 -4.60
N SER A 242 22.09 -2.92 -5.47
CA SER A 242 23.04 -2.90 -6.60
C SER A 242 24.50 -3.04 -6.13
N GLU A 243 24.91 -2.29 -5.10
CA GLU A 243 26.26 -2.38 -4.53
C GLU A 243 26.56 -3.75 -3.87
N ALA A 244 25.57 -4.35 -3.23
CA ALA A 244 25.71 -5.69 -2.67
C ALA A 244 25.96 -6.74 -3.77
N LEU A 245 25.19 -6.66 -4.88
CA LEU A 245 25.30 -7.59 -6.01
C LEU A 245 26.60 -7.44 -6.81
N LYS A 246 27.22 -6.25 -6.84
CA LYS A 246 28.58 -6.06 -7.47
C LYS A 246 29.66 -6.94 -6.83
N LYS A 247 29.42 -7.43 -5.61
CA LYS A 247 30.39 -8.21 -4.82
C LYS A 247 30.13 -9.71 -4.87
N ILE A 248 29.24 -10.18 -5.76
CA ILE A 248 28.90 -11.61 -5.91
C ILE A 248 28.91 -11.97 -7.39
N ASP A 249 29.80 -12.84 -7.79
CA ASP A 249 29.91 -13.30 -9.18
C ASP A 249 28.77 -14.26 -9.53
N GLY A 250 28.37 -14.27 -10.81
CA GLY A 250 27.40 -15.24 -11.36
C GLY A 250 25.94 -14.93 -11.09
N ILE A 251 25.62 -13.90 -10.29
CA ILE A 251 24.25 -13.52 -10.00
C ILE A 251 23.66 -12.62 -11.10
N LYS A 252 22.40 -12.87 -11.45
CA LYS A 252 21.57 -12.02 -12.29
C LYS A 252 20.57 -11.25 -11.46
N SER A 253 20.03 -10.14 -12.00
CA SER A 253 19.06 -9.34 -11.27
C SER A 253 18.01 -8.73 -12.16
N ILE A 254 16.83 -8.48 -11.55
CA ILE A 254 15.72 -7.72 -12.13
C ILE A 254 15.34 -6.61 -11.16
N PHE A 255 15.21 -5.38 -11.67
CA PHE A 255 14.83 -4.21 -10.90
C PHE A 255 13.53 -3.63 -11.47
N ILE A 256 12.40 -3.87 -10.80
CA ILE A 256 11.09 -3.42 -11.21
C ILE A 256 10.76 -2.11 -10.51
N GLY A 257 10.62 -1.03 -11.29
CA GLY A 257 10.30 0.27 -10.75
C GLY A 257 10.90 1.43 -11.54
N GLY A 258 11.00 2.57 -10.90
CA GLY A 258 11.60 3.77 -11.51
C GLY A 258 11.83 4.86 -10.49
N GLY A 259 12.72 5.77 -10.82
CA GLY A 259 13.10 6.88 -9.96
C GLY A 259 14.43 7.51 -10.38
N PRO A 260 14.96 8.45 -9.58
CA PRO A 260 16.21 9.14 -9.89
C PRO A 260 17.45 8.24 -9.74
N GLN A 261 17.41 7.25 -8.84
CA GLN A 261 18.51 6.31 -8.64
C GLN A 261 18.40 5.15 -9.63
N LYS A 262 19.51 4.75 -10.24
CA LYS A 262 19.54 3.65 -11.20
C LYS A 262 20.51 2.57 -10.72
N PRO A 263 20.10 1.30 -10.64
CA PRO A 263 21.02 0.20 -10.37
C PRO A 263 22.01 0.04 -11.54
N ASP A 264 23.23 -0.36 -11.23
CA ASP A 264 24.34 -0.48 -12.19
C ASP A 264 25.22 -1.72 -11.95
N CYS A 265 24.72 -2.70 -11.17
CA CYS A 265 25.45 -3.96 -10.97
C CYS A 265 25.55 -4.79 -12.25
N PRO A 266 26.55 -5.69 -12.38
CA PRO A 266 26.62 -6.62 -13.49
C PRO A 266 25.41 -7.57 -13.52
N GLY A 267 25.08 -8.05 -14.72
CA GLY A 267 24.05 -9.12 -14.87
C GLY A 267 22.61 -8.67 -14.69
N ILE A 268 22.30 -7.37 -14.86
CA ILE A 268 20.93 -6.88 -14.89
C ILE A 268 20.21 -7.42 -16.14
N LEU A 269 19.18 -8.24 -15.95
CA LEU A 269 18.33 -8.77 -17.01
C LEU A 269 17.22 -7.80 -17.37
N PHE A 270 16.72 -7.04 -16.38
CA PHE A 270 15.69 -6.04 -16.57
C PHE A 270 15.83 -4.90 -15.54
N SER A 271 15.63 -3.67 -15.98
CA SER A 271 15.52 -2.50 -15.10
C SER A 271 14.53 -1.50 -15.69
N GLY A 272 13.39 -1.28 -15.01
CA GLY A 272 12.37 -0.35 -15.50
C GLY A 272 11.00 -0.56 -14.87
N ARG A 273 10.03 0.26 -15.32
CA ARG A 273 8.62 0.11 -14.92
C ARG A 273 7.96 -0.95 -15.78
N LEU A 274 7.07 -1.72 -15.17
CA LEU A 274 6.20 -2.69 -15.83
C LEU A 274 4.74 -2.32 -15.57
N PRO A 275 3.84 -2.66 -16.51
CA PRO A 275 2.42 -2.78 -16.22
C PRO A 275 2.20 -3.77 -15.06
N HIS A 276 1.22 -3.48 -14.22
CA HIS A 276 1.03 -4.25 -12.97
C HIS A 276 0.72 -5.74 -13.21
N ASP A 277 0.07 -6.06 -14.32
CA ASP A 277 -0.25 -7.41 -14.76
C ASP A 277 0.96 -8.23 -15.26
N GLN A 278 2.06 -7.55 -15.64
CA GLN A 278 3.29 -8.21 -16.05
C GLN A 278 4.28 -8.48 -14.91
N ILE A 279 4.08 -7.86 -13.76
CA ILE A 279 5.01 -7.99 -12.61
C ILE A 279 5.12 -9.45 -12.16
N VAL A 280 4.01 -10.17 -12.14
CA VAL A 280 3.96 -11.59 -11.72
C VAL A 280 4.87 -12.47 -12.56
N ASP A 281 4.93 -12.25 -13.87
CA ASP A 281 5.80 -12.98 -14.78
C ASP A 281 7.29 -12.85 -14.38
N TYR A 282 7.71 -11.62 -14.09
CA TYR A 282 9.09 -11.36 -13.69
C TYR A 282 9.41 -11.91 -12.30
N LEU A 283 8.52 -11.76 -11.32
CA LEU A 283 8.72 -12.32 -9.98
C LEU A 283 8.86 -13.83 -10.04
N ASN A 284 8.07 -14.52 -10.85
CA ASN A 284 8.15 -15.98 -10.99
C ASN A 284 9.46 -16.48 -11.65
N THR A 285 10.26 -15.62 -12.27
CA THR A 285 11.61 -16.00 -12.76
C THR A 285 12.67 -15.96 -11.68
N ALA A 286 12.45 -15.26 -10.58
CA ALA A 286 13.46 -14.99 -9.57
C ALA A 286 13.66 -16.15 -8.58
N ASP A 287 14.76 -16.12 -7.86
CA ASP A 287 15.13 -17.06 -6.80
C ASP A 287 14.97 -16.45 -5.41
N VAL A 288 15.10 -15.13 -5.29
CA VAL A 288 14.98 -14.39 -4.04
C VAL A 288 14.48 -12.97 -4.32
N PHE A 289 13.67 -12.44 -3.42
CA PHE A 289 13.24 -11.05 -3.42
C PHE A 289 14.03 -10.25 -2.39
N VAL A 290 14.58 -9.11 -2.78
CA VAL A 290 15.43 -8.26 -1.91
C VAL A 290 14.89 -6.84 -1.87
N LEU A 291 14.51 -6.37 -0.67
CA LEU A 291 14.01 -5.00 -0.48
C LEU A 291 14.44 -4.44 0.89
N PRO A 292 15.65 -3.87 1.02
CA PRO A 292 16.14 -3.26 2.26
C PRO A 292 15.60 -1.83 2.41
N THR A 293 14.29 -1.68 2.60
CA THR A 293 13.64 -0.37 2.73
C THR A 293 13.80 0.19 4.13
N LEU A 294 14.00 1.52 4.25
CA LEU A 294 14.21 2.20 5.53
C LEU A 294 12.91 2.51 6.28
N ALA A 295 11.79 2.58 5.58
CA ALA A 295 10.50 2.89 6.19
C ALA A 295 9.32 2.47 5.33
N GLU A 296 8.33 1.84 5.96
CA GLU A 296 7.03 1.44 5.39
C GLU A 296 5.94 1.49 6.47
N GLY A 297 4.68 1.44 6.03
CA GLY A 297 3.60 0.99 6.89
C GLY A 297 3.54 -0.54 6.89
N CYS A 298 3.27 -1.12 5.72
CA CYS A 298 3.35 -2.54 5.38
C CYS A 298 3.62 -2.63 3.87
N CYS A 299 4.63 -3.39 3.44
CA CYS A 299 5.10 -3.34 2.07
C CYS A 299 4.35 -4.32 1.16
N ASN A 300 3.50 -3.82 0.24
CA ASN A 300 2.80 -4.65 -0.75
C ASN A 300 3.75 -5.51 -1.59
N ALA A 301 4.89 -4.94 -2.02
CA ALA A 301 5.86 -5.64 -2.85
C ALA A 301 6.42 -6.91 -2.18
N ILE A 302 6.56 -6.91 -0.86
CA ILE A 302 6.96 -8.10 -0.09
C ILE A 302 5.85 -9.15 -0.14
N VAL A 303 4.60 -8.78 0.13
CA VAL A 303 3.47 -9.71 0.13
C VAL A 303 3.25 -10.30 -1.27
N GLU A 304 3.38 -9.49 -2.32
CA GLU A 304 3.29 -9.91 -3.72
C GLU A 304 4.41 -10.89 -4.10
N ALA A 305 5.65 -10.64 -3.66
CA ALA A 305 6.77 -11.54 -3.88
C ALA A 305 6.60 -12.88 -3.13
N MET A 306 6.11 -12.84 -1.88
CA MET A 306 5.81 -14.05 -1.10
C MET A 306 4.72 -14.90 -1.76
N ALA A 307 3.69 -14.27 -2.33
CA ALA A 307 2.63 -14.98 -3.07
C ALA A 307 3.16 -15.66 -4.35
N CYS A 308 4.23 -15.14 -4.94
CA CYS A 308 4.96 -15.79 -6.03
C CYS A 308 5.94 -16.89 -5.55
N GLY A 309 6.00 -17.14 -4.23
CA GLY A 309 6.86 -18.18 -3.64
C GLY A 309 8.33 -17.77 -3.55
N LEU A 310 8.62 -16.49 -3.40
CA LEU A 310 9.98 -16.00 -3.24
C LEU A 310 10.35 -15.89 -1.75
N PRO A 311 11.49 -16.45 -1.32
CA PRO A 311 12.05 -16.10 -0.03
C PRO A 311 12.44 -14.62 -0.03
N VAL A 312 12.31 -13.96 1.12
CA VAL A 312 12.49 -12.52 1.24
C VAL A 312 13.77 -12.18 1.98
N ILE A 313 14.55 -11.22 1.46
CA ILE A 313 15.60 -10.53 2.22
C ILE A 313 15.12 -9.09 2.39
N SER A 314 14.86 -8.66 3.63
CA SER A 314 14.37 -7.32 3.91
C SER A 314 14.87 -6.81 5.26
N SER A 315 14.48 -5.58 5.58
CA SER A 315 14.95 -4.84 6.74
C SER A 315 14.53 -5.50 8.07
N ASP A 316 15.46 -5.55 9.01
CA ASP A 316 15.17 -5.85 10.41
C ASP A 316 14.63 -4.59 11.11
N LEU A 317 13.38 -4.23 10.75
CA LEU A 317 12.67 -3.06 11.25
C LEU A 317 11.22 -3.41 11.59
N PRO A 318 10.60 -2.74 12.58
CA PRO A 318 9.30 -3.12 13.16
C PRO A 318 8.12 -3.21 12.17
N PHE A 319 8.17 -2.50 11.04
CA PHE A 319 7.08 -2.57 10.05
C PHE A 319 7.01 -3.92 9.30
N ASN A 320 8.03 -4.77 9.45
CA ASN A 320 8.08 -6.11 8.88
C ASN A 320 7.65 -7.20 9.88
N ASP A 321 7.53 -6.90 11.18
CA ASP A 321 7.30 -7.90 12.23
C ASP A 321 5.99 -8.68 12.07
N ASP A 322 4.99 -8.08 11.41
CA ASP A 322 3.69 -8.72 11.19
C ASP A 322 3.66 -9.68 9.99
N ILE A 323 4.69 -9.65 9.12
CA ILE A 323 4.69 -10.42 7.87
C ILE A 323 5.99 -11.21 7.62
N LEU A 324 7.11 -10.86 8.28
CA LEU A 324 8.40 -11.50 8.07
C LEU A 324 8.96 -12.06 9.39
N ASP A 325 9.37 -13.34 9.31
CA ASP A 325 10.05 -14.06 10.39
C ASP A 325 11.13 -15.02 9.82
N GLU A 326 11.72 -15.86 10.67
CA GLU A 326 12.75 -16.83 10.31
C GLU A 326 12.26 -17.98 9.42
N THR A 327 10.94 -18.14 9.24
CA THR A 327 10.37 -19.18 8.38
C THR A 327 10.28 -18.75 6.92
N ASN A 328 10.25 -17.46 6.62
CA ASN A 328 9.97 -16.91 5.30
C ASN A 328 11.03 -15.90 4.80
N SER A 329 11.96 -15.46 5.66
CA SER A 329 12.86 -14.36 5.33
C SER A 329 14.23 -14.44 6.00
N ILE A 330 15.17 -13.65 5.50
CA ILE A 330 16.38 -13.21 6.21
C ILE A 330 16.23 -11.70 6.42
N ARG A 331 16.22 -11.29 7.68
CA ARG A 331 16.16 -9.88 8.06
C ARG A 331 17.56 -9.33 8.25
N VAL A 332 17.83 -8.15 7.72
CA VAL A 332 19.14 -7.50 7.68
C VAL A 332 19.05 -6.03 8.10
N ASP A 333 20.16 -5.45 8.56
CA ASP A 333 20.28 -4.01 8.63
C ASP A 333 20.20 -3.42 7.20
N PRO A 334 19.16 -2.62 6.90
CA PRO A 334 18.94 -2.12 5.54
C PRO A 334 20.04 -1.16 5.04
N GLU A 335 20.85 -0.58 5.93
CA GLU A 335 21.98 0.29 5.57
C GLU A 335 23.29 -0.49 5.42
N ASN A 336 23.34 -1.75 5.88
CA ASN A 336 24.55 -2.57 5.82
C ASN A 336 24.62 -3.39 4.52
N ILE A 337 25.32 -2.85 3.53
CA ILE A 337 25.52 -3.51 2.22
C ILE A 337 26.15 -4.90 2.36
N ASN A 338 27.01 -5.13 3.37
CA ASN A 338 27.64 -6.44 3.55
C ASN A 338 26.63 -7.48 4.07
N GLU A 339 25.73 -7.12 4.97
CA GLU A 339 24.68 -8.03 5.41
C GLU A 339 23.74 -8.38 4.27
N ILE A 340 23.35 -7.41 3.44
CA ILE A 340 22.53 -7.65 2.24
C ILE A 340 23.26 -8.63 1.31
N ARG A 341 24.56 -8.40 1.04
CA ARG A 341 25.39 -9.29 0.21
C ARG A 341 25.43 -10.71 0.80
N ASP A 342 25.71 -10.82 2.08
CA ASP A 342 25.92 -12.13 2.73
C ASP A 342 24.61 -12.94 2.81
N ALA A 343 23.46 -12.26 3.01
CA ALA A 343 22.15 -12.87 2.93
C ALA A 343 21.83 -13.40 1.52
N VAL A 344 22.13 -12.62 0.47
CA VAL A 344 21.98 -13.09 -0.93
C VAL A 344 22.90 -14.27 -1.21
N ARG A 345 24.18 -14.18 -0.85
CA ARG A 345 25.15 -15.26 -1.03
C ARG A 345 24.71 -16.53 -0.32
N LYS A 346 24.22 -16.42 0.91
CA LYS A 346 23.72 -17.55 1.68
C LYS A 346 22.62 -18.31 0.95
N LEU A 347 21.63 -17.59 0.37
CA LEU A 347 20.54 -18.24 -0.39
C LEU A 347 20.99 -18.72 -1.78
N TYR A 348 22.07 -18.18 -2.33
CA TYR A 348 22.69 -18.68 -3.55
C TYR A 348 23.42 -20.01 -3.32
N GLU A 349 24.12 -20.15 -2.21
CA GLU A 349 24.93 -21.33 -1.86
C GLU A 349 24.09 -22.41 -1.16
N ASP A 350 23.09 -22.06 -0.36
CA ASP A 350 22.24 -22.99 0.40
C ASP A 350 20.84 -23.09 -0.21
N ARG A 351 20.70 -24.07 -1.12
CA ARG A 351 19.44 -24.35 -1.79
C ARG A 351 18.35 -24.84 -0.82
N GLU A 352 18.72 -25.65 0.18
CA GLU A 352 17.76 -26.20 1.15
C GLU A 352 17.12 -25.06 1.97
N GLN A 353 17.94 -24.13 2.48
CA GLN A 353 17.44 -22.96 3.18
C GLN A 353 16.56 -22.07 2.28
N LYS A 354 17.00 -21.82 1.03
CA LYS A 354 16.20 -21.05 0.06
C LYS A 354 14.83 -21.67 -0.16
N ASP A 355 14.76 -22.98 -0.41
CA ASP A 355 13.52 -23.69 -0.69
C ASP A 355 12.61 -23.74 0.56
N ARG A 356 13.18 -23.87 1.76
CA ARG A 356 12.45 -23.79 3.04
C ARG A 356 11.82 -22.40 3.23
N LEU A 357 12.58 -21.32 3.06
CA LEU A 357 12.05 -19.95 3.18
C LEU A 357 11.01 -19.64 2.11
N ALA A 358 11.17 -20.16 0.90
CA ALA A 358 10.19 -20.03 -0.17
C ALA A 358 8.85 -20.70 0.17
N ALA A 359 8.88 -21.85 0.82
CA ALA A 359 7.69 -22.54 1.30
C ALA A 359 6.98 -21.73 2.41
N GLY A 360 7.75 -21.22 3.39
CA GLY A 360 7.20 -20.36 4.45
C GLY A 360 6.63 -19.05 3.92
N ALA A 361 7.25 -18.46 2.89
CA ALA A 361 6.72 -17.27 2.21
C ALA A 361 5.34 -17.51 1.59
N LEU A 362 5.14 -18.64 0.92
CA LEU A 362 3.84 -19.04 0.38
C LEU A 362 2.80 -19.27 1.48
N GLU A 363 3.19 -19.93 2.56
CA GLU A 363 2.31 -20.18 3.70
C GLU A 363 1.84 -18.86 4.30
N THR A 364 2.75 -17.93 4.59
CA THR A 364 2.42 -16.60 5.10
C THR A 364 1.51 -15.84 4.15
N ALA A 365 1.82 -15.81 2.84
CA ALA A 365 1.01 -15.13 1.84
C ALA A 365 -0.41 -15.71 1.72
N SER A 366 -0.60 -16.99 1.97
CA SER A 366 -1.92 -17.64 1.98
C SER A 366 -2.86 -17.08 3.06
N GLY A 367 -2.30 -16.59 4.16
CA GLY A 367 -3.02 -15.88 5.22
C GLY A 367 -3.22 -14.39 4.98
N LEU A 368 -2.59 -13.83 3.95
CA LEU A 368 -2.59 -12.40 3.60
C LEU A 368 -3.33 -12.15 2.28
N THR A 369 -4.50 -12.77 2.10
CA THR A 369 -5.33 -12.54 0.90
C THR A 369 -6.26 -11.34 1.08
N ILE A 370 -6.57 -10.69 -0.03
CA ILE A 370 -7.44 -9.50 0.00
C ILE A 370 -8.86 -9.82 0.48
N GLU A 371 -9.33 -11.03 0.21
CA GLU A 371 -10.64 -11.54 0.67
C GLU A 371 -10.67 -11.66 2.20
N LEU A 372 -9.65 -12.29 2.79
CA LEU A 372 -9.54 -12.42 4.25
C LEU A 372 -9.39 -11.06 4.93
N ARG A 373 -8.57 -10.18 4.33
CA ARG A 373 -8.37 -8.82 4.85
C ARG A 373 -9.66 -8.02 4.84
N ALA A 374 -10.40 -8.04 3.74
CA ALA A 374 -11.67 -7.33 3.61
C ALA A 374 -12.71 -7.83 4.62
N THR A 375 -12.84 -9.15 4.78
CA THR A 375 -13.72 -9.77 5.77
C THR A 375 -13.37 -9.33 7.20
N ARG A 376 -12.10 -9.45 7.59
CA ARG A 376 -11.64 -9.07 8.94
C ARG A 376 -11.83 -7.57 9.23
N ILE A 377 -11.58 -6.70 8.24
CA ILE A 377 -11.82 -5.26 8.39
C ILE A 377 -13.32 -4.98 8.58
N LEU A 378 -14.19 -5.60 7.79
CA LEU A 378 -15.63 -5.41 7.90
C LEU A 378 -16.16 -5.91 9.26
N GLU A 379 -15.74 -7.07 9.71
CA GLU A 379 -16.07 -7.61 11.05
C GLU A 379 -15.61 -6.68 12.17
N PHE A 380 -14.38 -6.17 12.09
CA PHE A 380 -13.86 -5.18 13.03
C PHE A 380 -14.70 -3.91 13.05
N MET A 381 -15.05 -3.38 11.88
CA MET A 381 -15.88 -2.18 11.78
C MET A 381 -17.27 -2.43 12.39
N GLU A 382 -17.89 -3.57 12.14
CA GLU A 382 -19.19 -3.94 12.75
C GLU A 382 -19.11 -4.06 14.28
N GLN A 383 -18.04 -4.66 14.79
CA GLN A 383 -17.80 -4.76 16.24
C GLN A 383 -17.63 -3.39 16.90
N GLN A 384 -16.92 -2.46 16.25
CA GLN A 384 -16.73 -1.11 16.79
C GLN A 384 -18.01 -0.27 16.75
N VAL A 385 -18.87 -0.46 15.74
CA VAL A 385 -20.17 0.23 15.64
C VAL A 385 -21.15 -0.22 16.72
N LEU A 386 -21.01 -1.43 17.25
CA LEU A 386 -21.89 -1.98 18.29
C LEU A 386 -21.51 -1.57 19.72
N LYS A 387 -20.31 -1.01 19.92
CA LYS A 387 -19.83 -0.47 21.21
C LYS A 387 -20.39 0.92 21.48
#